data_6af3e9340f50c2bb82ee3638a5ce8c0f
#
_entry.id   6af3e9340f50c2bb82ee3638a5ce8c0f
#
_cell.length_a   1.000
_cell.length_b   1.000
_cell.length_c   1.000
_cell.angle_alpha   90.00
_cell.angle_beta   90.00
_cell.angle_gamma   90.00
#
_symmetry.space_group_name_H-M   'P 1'
#
loop_
_entity.id
_entity.type
_entity.pdbx_description
1 polymer ?
#
loop_
_entity_poly.entity_id
_entity_poly.type
_entity_poly.pdbx_seq_one_letter_code
_entity_poly.pdbx_strand_id
1 'polypeptide(L)'
;MRFLFTAAALLFSVFGAIAPARADDLRASQIACDANKMGGRDLADCLRAGADRADKELAAAVEAAIKSIESRQGLLSSQKGRWRRSLSDAQAQWLAWRDSECQDVAPFEAGMAAKGGDPRLSCIIDYDAQRVASLKARYP
;
A
#
# COMPACT_ATOMS: atom_id res chain seq x y z
N MET A 1 -10.07 70.90 -3.41
CA MET A 1 -9.20 69.84 -3.94
C MET A 1 -9.61 68.52 -3.33
N ARG A 2 -10.32 67.67 -4.09
CA ARG A 2 -10.79 66.34 -3.64
C ARG A 2 -9.92 65.27 -4.35
N PHE A 3 -9.09 64.56 -3.59
CA PHE A 3 -8.30 63.43 -4.10
C PHE A 3 -9.15 62.15 -3.93
N LEU A 4 -9.54 61.59 -5.04
CA LEU A 4 -10.18 60.27 -5.12
C LEU A 4 -9.07 59.23 -5.23
N PHE A 5 -8.87 58.39 -4.18
CA PHE A 5 -8.06 57.18 -4.24
C PHE A 5 -8.94 56.04 -4.73
N THR A 6 -8.70 55.58 -5.95
CA THR A 6 -9.23 54.33 -6.49
C THR A 6 -8.33 53.17 -6.07
N ALA A 7 -8.79 52.34 -5.16
CA ALA A 7 -8.13 51.08 -4.79
C ALA A 7 -8.50 50.02 -5.83
N ALA A 8 -7.53 49.59 -6.63
CA ALA A 8 -7.66 48.45 -7.52
C ALA A 8 -7.38 47.15 -6.74
N ALA A 9 -8.40 46.37 -6.49
CA ALA A 9 -8.28 45.03 -5.89
C ALA A 9 -7.88 44.01 -6.96
N LEU A 10 -6.64 43.54 -6.90
CA LEU A 10 -6.14 42.41 -7.71
C LEU A 10 -6.59 41.10 -7.10
N LEU A 11 -7.62 40.48 -7.68
CA LEU A 11 -8.05 39.12 -7.39
C LEU A 11 -7.06 38.13 -8.03
N PHE A 12 -6.15 37.59 -7.23
CA PHE A 12 -5.32 36.44 -7.62
C PHE A 12 -6.18 35.17 -7.56
N SER A 13 -6.69 34.73 -8.70
CA SER A 13 -7.32 33.42 -8.84
C SER A 13 -6.22 32.36 -8.87
N VAL A 14 -5.99 31.69 -7.74
CA VAL A 14 -5.15 30.50 -7.69
C VAL A 14 -5.97 29.34 -8.26
N PHE A 15 -5.88 29.12 -9.56
CA PHE A 15 -6.32 27.86 -10.18
C PHE A 15 -5.33 26.77 -9.78
N GLY A 16 -5.65 26.04 -8.71
CA GLY A 16 -4.97 24.79 -8.38
C GLY A 16 -5.24 23.79 -9.52
N ALA A 17 -4.21 23.48 -10.29
CA ALA A 17 -4.27 22.40 -11.26
C ALA A 17 -4.45 21.08 -10.48
N ILE A 18 -5.69 20.57 -10.46
CA ILE A 18 -5.97 19.20 -10.03
C ILE A 18 -5.39 18.31 -11.12
N ALA A 19 -4.22 17.72 -10.85
CA ALA A 19 -3.64 16.71 -11.73
C ALA A 19 -4.65 15.54 -11.79
N PRO A 20 -5.06 15.09 -13.00
CA PRO A 20 -5.93 13.92 -13.10
C PRO A 20 -5.18 12.73 -12.49
N ALA A 21 -5.80 12.02 -11.55
CA ALA A 21 -5.34 10.73 -11.08
C ALA A 21 -5.17 9.84 -12.33
N ARG A 22 -3.95 9.35 -12.56
CA ARG A 22 -3.69 8.43 -13.66
C ARG A 22 -4.50 7.16 -13.41
N ALA A 23 -5.42 6.88 -14.32
CA ALA A 23 -6.26 5.67 -14.32
C ALA A 23 -5.47 4.38 -14.65
N ASP A 24 -4.15 4.46 -14.77
CA ASP A 24 -3.27 3.37 -15.23
C ASP A 24 -2.41 2.76 -14.12
N ASP A 25 -2.73 2.96 -12.85
CA ASP A 25 -2.01 2.28 -11.78
C ASP A 25 -2.61 0.88 -11.58
N LEU A 26 -2.20 -0.07 -12.43
CA LEU A 26 -2.58 -1.47 -12.31
C LEU A 26 -2.17 -1.97 -10.92
N ARG A 27 -3.12 -2.60 -10.22
CA ARG A 27 -2.86 -3.20 -8.92
C ARG A 27 -1.82 -4.31 -9.04
N ALA A 28 -1.04 -4.54 -7.99
CA ALA A 28 0.02 -5.55 -7.96
C ALA A 28 -0.51 -6.94 -8.37
N SER A 29 -1.71 -7.30 -7.94
CA SER A 29 -2.39 -8.55 -8.31
C SER A 29 -2.65 -8.64 -9.82
N GLN A 30 -3.04 -7.55 -10.47
CA GLN A 30 -3.30 -7.50 -11.92
C GLN A 30 -2.01 -7.58 -12.74
N ILE A 31 -0.92 -7.01 -12.21
CA ILE A 31 0.41 -7.12 -12.83
C ILE A 31 0.92 -8.56 -12.72
N ALA A 32 0.75 -9.17 -11.54
CA ALA A 32 1.22 -10.53 -11.28
C ALA A 32 0.40 -11.60 -12.03
N CYS A 33 -0.92 -11.43 -12.11
CA CYS A 33 -1.87 -12.40 -12.64
C CYS A 33 -2.93 -11.69 -13.49
N ASP A 34 -2.66 -11.57 -14.79
CA ASP A 34 -3.54 -10.87 -15.73
C ASP A 34 -4.76 -11.74 -16.09
N ALA A 35 -5.91 -11.42 -15.50
CA ALA A 35 -7.18 -12.09 -15.74
C ALA A 35 -7.68 -12.00 -17.20
N ASN A 36 -7.14 -11.10 -18.02
CA ASN A 36 -7.46 -11.00 -19.45
C ASN A 36 -6.67 -12.02 -20.28
N LYS A 37 -5.55 -12.53 -19.75
CA LYS A 37 -4.67 -13.51 -20.42
C LYS A 37 -4.77 -14.90 -19.83
N MET A 38 -5.28 -15.01 -18.60
CA MET A 38 -5.42 -16.27 -17.87
C MET A 38 -6.89 -16.50 -17.55
N GLY A 39 -7.31 -17.75 -17.51
CA GLY A 39 -8.67 -18.08 -17.10
C GLY A 39 -8.72 -19.27 -16.18
N GLY A 40 -9.81 -19.39 -15.46
CA GLY A 40 -10.14 -20.56 -14.66
C GLY A 40 -9.03 -21.00 -13.69
N ARG A 41 -8.51 -22.22 -13.90
CA ARG A 41 -7.54 -22.84 -13.02
C ARG A 41 -6.19 -22.11 -13.02
N ASP A 42 -5.70 -21.67 -14.17
CA ASP A 42 -4.39 -21.03 -14.29
C ASP A 42 -4.36 -19.70 -13.53
N LEU A 43 -5.43 -18.92 -13.59
CA LEU A 43 -5.58 -17.69 -12.82
C LEU A 43 -5.61 -17.99 -11.31
N ALA A 44 -6.35 -19.01 -10.90
CA ALA A 44 -6.42 -19.40 -9.49
C ALA A 44 -5.06 -19.87 -8.94
N ASP A 45 -4.30 -20.64 -9.73
CA ASP A 45 -2.96 -21.07 -9.36
C ASP A 45 -1.97 -19.91 -9.32
N CYS A 46 -2.05 -19.00 -10.29
CA CYS A 46 -1.25 -17.78 -10.30
C CYS A 46 -1.50 -16.92 -9.05
N LEU A 47 -2.76 -16.68 -8.69
CA LEU A 47 -3.10 -15.86 -7.53
C LEU A 47 -2.63 -16.50 -6.21
N ARG A 48 -2.77 -17.83 -6.05
CA ARG A 48 -2.23 -18.53 -4.87
C ARG A 48 -0.72 -18.36 -4.76
N ALA A 49 0.00 -18.66 -5.84
CA ALA A 49 1.45 -18.49 -5.86
C ALA A 49 1.87 -17.01 -5.70
N GLY A 50 1.04 -16.08 -6.20
CA GLY A 50 1.21 -14.64 -6.03
C GLY A 50 1.10 -14.20 -4.58
N ALA A 51 0.08 -14.65 -3.86
CA ALA A 51 -0.12 -14.36 -2.44
C ALA A 51 1.02 -14.93 -1.58
N ASP A 52 1.42 -16.18 -1.83
CA ASP A 52 2.57 -16.79 -1.12
C ASP A 52 3.89 -16.00 -1.33
N ARG A 53 4.08 -15.45 -2.52
CA ARG A 53 5.26 -14.58 -2.79
C ARG A 53 5.15 -13.25 -2.07
N ALA A 54 3.99 -12.63 -2.11
CA ALA A 54 3.73 -11.34 -1.46
C ALA A 54 3.96 -11.43 0.06
N ASP A 55 3.45 -12.47 0.72
CA ASP A 55 3.72 -12.73 2.15
C ASP A 55 5.21 -12.88 2.45
N LYS A 56 5.97 -13.60 1.61
CA LYS A 56 7.42 -13.76 1.77
C LYS A 56 8.17 -12.45 1.57
N GLU A 57 7.79 -11.65 0.58
CA GLU A 57 8.36 -10.33 0.32
C GLU A 57 8.07 -9.36 1.46
N LEU A 58 6.88 -9.41 2.02
CA LEU A 58 6.51 -8.62 3.19
C LEU A 58 7.34 -9.01 4.42
N ALA A 59 7.49 -10.30 4.70
CA ALA A 59 8.33 -10.78 5.78
C ALA A 59 9.79 -10.29 5.63
N ALA A 60 10.35 -10.40 4.43
CA ALA A 60 11.70 -9.92 4.14
C ALA A 60 11.83 -8.39 4.32
N ALA A 61 10.80 -7.61 3.93
CA ALA A 61 10.80 -6.17 4.12
C ALA A 61 10.74 -5.76 5.61
N VAL A 62 10.00 -6.50 6.42
CA VAL A 62 9.97 -6.31 7.89
C VAL A 62 11.33 -6.60 8.50
N GLU A 63 11.99 -7.70 8.12
CA GLU A 63 13.35 -8.02 8.58
C GLU A 63 14.36 -6.95 8.18
N ALA A 64 14.28 -6.44 6.94
CA ALA A 64 15.14 -5.36 6.48
C ALA A 64 14.92 -4.07 7.30
N ALA A 65 13.67 -3.74 7.62
CA ALA A 65 13.32 -2.61 8.47
C ALA A 65 13.91 -2.77 9.89
N ILE A 66 13.84 -3.96 10.47
CA ILE A 66 14.45 -4.26 11.78
C ILE A 66 15.97 -4.08 11.73
N LYS A 67 16.64 -4.59 10.70
CA LYS A 67 18.09 -4.41 10.49
C LYS A 67 18.46 -2.94 10.34
N SER A 68 17.65 -2.16 9.61
CA SER A 68 17.83 -0.72 9.48
C SER A 68 17.74 -0.01 10.84
N ILE A 69 16.80 -0.38 11.72
CA ILE A 69 16.71 0.16 13.08
C ILE A 69 17.97 -0.20 13.90
N GLU A 70 18.44 -1.43 13.81
CA GLU A 70 19.61 -1.90 14.56
C GLU A 70 20.91 -1.21 14.12
N SER A 71 21.04 -0.87 12.84
CA SER A 71 22.22 -0.18 12.29
C SER A 71 22.25 1.33 12.58
N ARG A 72 21.15 1.95 13.08
CA ARG A 72 21.08 3.39 13.33
C ARG A 72 22.16 3.85 14.30
N GLN A 73 22.98 4.82 13.86
CA GLN A 73 23.98 5.48 14.70
C GLN A 73 23.30 6.43 15.72
N GLY A 74 23.95 6.68 16.84
CA GLY A 74 23.50 7.67 17.84
C GLY A 74 22.33 7.25 18.72
N LEU A 75 21.75 6.05 18.55
CA LEU A 75 20.70 5.52 19.41
C LEU A 75 21.24 4.51 20.42
N LEU A 76 20.74 4.59 21.66
CA LEU A 76 21.00 3.59 22.70
C LEU A 76 20.35 2.24 22.34
N SER A 77 20.94 1.14 22.79
CA SER A 77 20.41 -0.21 22.56
C SER A 77 18.97 -0.36 23.08
N SER A 78 18.64 0.29 24.21
CA SER A 78 17.28 0.31 24.76
C SER A 78 16.27 1.02 23.86
N GLN A 79 16.68 2.10 23.19
CA GLN A 79 15.83 2.83 22.23
C GLN A 79 15.58 2.00 20.96
N LYS A 80 16.63 1.38 20.41
CA LYS A 80 16.52 0.45 19.28
C LYS A 80 15.61 -0.72 19.64
N GLY A 81 15.79 -1.33 20.79
CA GLY A 81 14.95 -2.43 21.26
C GLY A 81 13.47 -2.05 21.41
N ARG A 82 13.17 -0.84 21.91
CA ARG A 82 11.80 -0.33 21.99
C ARG A 82 11.22 -0.13 20.60
N TRP A 83 11.95 0.54 19.71
CA TRP A 83 11.49 0.81 18.34
C TRP A 83 11.19 -0.50 17.58
N ARG A 84 12.09 -1.48 17.65
CA ARG A 84 11.91 -2.80 17.05
C ARG A 84 10.62 -3.49 17.57
N ARG A 85 10.39 -3.51 18.89
CA ARG A 85 9.15 -4.07 19.45
C ARG A 85 7.92 -3.34 18.93
N SER A 86 7.92 -2.01 18.97
CA SER A 86 6.79 -1.23 18.45
C SER A 86 6.52 -1.48 16.96
N LEU A 87 7.57 -1.67 16.13
CA LEU A 87 7.39 -2.04 14.73
C LEU A 87 6.78 -3.44 14.59
N SER A 88 7.26 -4.42 15.39
CA SER A 88 6.74 -5.79 15.37
C SER A 88 5.27 -5.84 15.80
N ASP A 89 4.91 -5.12 16.87
CA ASP A 89 3.53 -5.05 17.37
C ASP A 89 2.60 -4.38 16.34
N ALA A 90 3.05 -3.27 15.73
CA ALA A 90 2.30 -2.60 14.68
C ALA A 90 2.13 -3.48 13.42
N GLN A 91 3.15 -4.29 13.09
CA GLN A 91 3.07 -5.22 11.97
C GLN A 91 2.08 -6.36 12.26
N ALA A 92 2.05 -6.89 13.48
CA ALA A 92 1.10 -7.92 13.86
C ALA A 92 -0.35 -7.42 13.78
N GLN A 93 -0.61 -6.20 14.26
CA GLN A 93 -1.94 -5.57 14.17
C GLN A 93 -2.33 -5.30 12.70
N TRP A 94 -1.38 -4.87 11.88
CA TRP A 94 -1.62 -4.64 10.46
C TRP A 94 -1.97 -5.93 9.72
N LEU A 95 -1.28 -7.05 10.01
CA LEU A 95 -1.60 -8.36 9.43
C LEU A 95 -3.01 -8.82 9.82
N ALA A 96 -3.38 -8.68 11.09
CA ALA A 96 -4.73 -9.04 11.55
C ALA A 96 -5.82 -8.19 10.85
N TRP A 97 -5.57 -6.90 10.66
CA TRP A 97 -6.46 -6.04 9.88
C TRP A 97 -6.53 -6.45 8.42
N ARG A 98 -5.38 -6.66 7.75
CA ARG A 98 -5.32 -7.13 6.35
C ARG A 98 -6.11 -8.41 6.15
N ASP A 99 -5.93 -9.37 7.05
CA ASP A 99 -6.59 -10.67 6.95
C ASP A 99 -8.11 -10.52 7.07
N SER A 100 -8.61 -9.72 8.02
CA SER A 100 -10.04 -9.42 8.11
C SER A 100 -10.55 -8.70 6.87
N GLU A 101 -9.86 -7.68 6.39
CA GLU A 101 -10.22 -6.93 5.19
C GLU A 101 -10.31 -7.84 3.96
N CYS A 102 -9.27 -8.69 3.75
CA CYS A 102 -9.21 -9.54 2.58
C CYS A 102 -10.13 -10.77 2.66
N GLN A 103 -10.33 -11.35 3.83
CA GLN A 103 -11.19 -12.53 3.96
C GLN A 103 -12.67 -12.18 4.04
N ASP A 104 -13.00 -11.09 4.74
CA ASP A 104 -14.38 -10.78 5.10
C ASP A 104 -14.99 -9.65 4.25
N VAL A 105 -14.22 -8.64 3.82
CA VAL A 105 -14.74 -7.47 3.11
C VAL A 105 -14.57 -7.59 1.59
N ALA A 106 -13.36 -7.88 1.12
CA ALA A 106 -13.04 -7.90 -0.31
C ALA A 106 -13.96 -8.79 -1.17
N PRO A 107 -14.44 -9.97 -0.69
CA PRO A 107 -15.40 -10.78 -1.45
C PRO A 107 -16.73 -10.08 -1.72
N PHE A 108 -17.23 -9.29 -0.76
CA PHE A 108 -18.48 -8.54 -0.93
C PHE A 108 -18.29 -7.35 -1.88
N GLU A 109 -17.18 -6.65 -1.80
CA GLU A 109 -16.86 -5.52 -2.69
C GLU A 109 -16.67 -5.97 -4.14
N ALA A 110 -16.02 -7.12 -4.35
CA ALA A 110 -15.83 -7.69 -5.68
C ALA A 110 -17.15 -8.18 -6.31
N GLY A 111 -18.13 -8.55 -5.49
CA GLY A 111 -19.43 -9.06 -5.91
C GLY A 111 -19.36 -10.45 -6.57
N MET A 112 -20.54 -10.99 -6.89
CA MET A 112 -20.68 -12.36 -7.43
C MET A 112 -20.10 -12.54 -8.85
N ALA A 113 -19.77 -11.46 -9.55
CA ALA A 113 -19.25 -11.47 -10.91
C ALA A 113 -17.75 -11.17 -10.98
N ALA A 114 -16.99 -11.49 -9.95
CA ALA A 114 -15.53 -11.22 -9.89
C ALA A 114 -14.79 -11.95 -11.05
N LYS A 115 -14.62 -11.27 -12.16
CA LYS A 115 -13.88 -11.78 -13.34
C LYS A 115 -12.37 -11.89 -13.07
N GLY A 116 -11.88 -11.25 -12.02
CA GLY A 116 -10.46 -11.19 -11.64
C GLY A 116 -9.95 -12.38 -10.81
N GLY A 117 -10.73 -13.46 -10.70
CA GLY A 117 -10.38 -14.61 -9.86
C GLY A 117 -10.77 -14.43 -8.39
N ASP A 118 -10.05 -15.06 -7.47
CA ASP A 118 -10.35 -14.97 -6.04
C ASP A 118 -10.01 -13.58 -5.48
N PRO A 119 -11.00 -12.78 -5.06
CA PRO A 119 -10.78 -11.42 -4.58
C PRO A 119 -9.96 -11.35 -3.29
N ARG A 120 -9.99 -12.41 -2.46
CA ARG A 120 -9.22 -12.51 -1.23
C ARG A 120 -7.72 -12.55 -1.53
N LEU A 121 -7.32 -13.37 -2.49
CA LEU A 121 -5.92 -13.50 -2.90
C LEU A 121 -5.40 -12.23 -3.58
N SER A 122 -6.22 -11.63 -4.44
CA SER A 122 -5.88 -10.34 -5.07
C SER A 122 -5.69 -9.24 -4.03
N CYS A 123 -6.56 -9.16 -3.03
CA CYS A 123 -6.49 -8.22 -1.92
C CYS A 123 -5.19 -8.40 -1.11
N ILE A 124 -4.80 -9.63 -0.76
CA ILE A 124 -3.55 -9.93 -0.04
C ILE A 124 -2.35 -9.42 -0.85
N ILE A 125 -2.27 -9.77 -2.14
CA ILE A 125 -1.16 -9.33 -3.02
C ILE A 125 -1.07 -7.79 -3.05
N ASP A 126 -2.20 -7.11 -3.19
CA ASP A 126 -2.25 -5.66 -3.31
C ASP A 126 -1.83 -4.95 -2.01
N TYR A 127 -2.36 -5.38 -0.87
CA TYR A 127 -2.00 -4.79 0.43
C TYR A 127 -0.56 -5.09 0.83
N ASP A 128 -0.07 -6.30 0.60
CA ASP A 128 1.32 -6.66 0.90
C ASP A 128 2.29 -5.83 0.06
N ALA A 129 2.03 -5.65 -1.23
CA ALA A 129 2.85 -4.81 -2.09
C ALA A 129 2.90 -3.35 -1.59
N GLN A 130 1.76 -2.78 -1.18
CA GLN A 130 1.68 -1.44 -0.59
C GLN A 130 2.46 -1.36 0.73
N ARG A 131 2.34 -2.37 1.59
CA ARG A 131 3.06 -2.42 2.87
C ARG A 131 4.56 -2.54 2.67
N VAL A 132 5.01 -3.37 1.75
CA VAL A 132 6.43 -3.49 1.34
C VAL A 132 6.98 -2.16 0.87
N ALA A 133 6.26 -1.46 -0.01
CA ALA A 133 6.66 -0.14 -0.50
C ALA A 133 6.77 0.88 0.65
N SER A 134 5.79 0.90 1.56
CA SER A 134 5.79 1.76 2.75
C SER A 134 6.98 1.47 3.69
N LEU A 135 7.30 0.19 3.94
CA LEU A 135 8.43 -0.20 4.78
C LEU A 135 9.76 0.23 4.14
N LYS A 136 9.96 -0.05 2.85
CA LYS A 136 11.17 0.35 2.11
C LYS A 136 11.38 1.87 2.09
N ALA A 137 10.32 2.64 1.95
CA ALA A 137 10.40 4.11 1.97
C ALA A 137 10.79 4.67 3.35
N ARG A 138 10.37 4.01 4.43
CA ARG A 138 10.62 4.46 5.82
C ARG A 138 11.94 3.94 6.40
N TYR A 139 12.42 2.83 5.91
CA TYR A 139 13.62 2.12 6.38
C TYR A 139 14.56 1.81 5.21
N PRO A 140 15.15 2.87 4.59
CA PRO A 140 16.08 2.71 3.46
C PRO A 140 17.39 2.01 3.87
#